data_738094b3ac2ed062bc540b067064e8bc
#
_entry.id   738094b3ac2ed062bc540b067064e8bc
#
_cell.length_a   1.000
_cell.length_b   1.000
_cell.length_c   1.000
_cell.angle_alpha   90.00
_cell.angle_beta   90.00
_cell.angle_gamma   90.00
#
_symmetry.space_group_name_H-M   'P 1'
#
loop_
_entity.id
_entity.type
_entity.pdbx_description
1 polymer ?
#
loop_
_entity_poly.entity_id
_entity_poly.type
_entity_poly.pdbx_seq_one_letter_code
_entity_poly.pdbx_strand_id
1 'polypeptide(L)'
;MKTALTIAGSDSSGGAGIQADIKTMAANGVFAMSAITALTAQNTTGVTGIFETTPEFLAAQLDAVFTDIYPNAVKIGMVSSAPLIRTIAERLRFYEAKHIVVDPVMVATSGSRLLRDDAMQALTEQLLPLAEVVTPNIPEAEILSGLVITDAAGMEAAARKISEQYGCSVLCKGGHKVNDADDLLWRNGSGKWFRGERIHNPNTHGTGCTLSSAIASNLAKGYDLDTSVERAKEYISGCLSAMLDLGKGSGPMNHMHKIFLD
;
A
#
# COMPACT_ATOMS: atom_id res chain seq x y z
N MET A 1 10.31 13.50 -16.17
CA MET A 1 9.31 12.49 -15.70
C MET A 1 9.34 12.51 -14.17
N LYS A 2 8.20 12.33 -13.50
CA LYS A 2 8.16 12.18 -12.04
C LYS A 2 8.55 10.77 -11.65
N THR A 3 9.08 10.60 -10.44
CA THR A 3 9.67 9.35 -9.95
C THR A 3 8.97 8.89 -8.66
N ALA A 4 8.82 7.59 -8.47
CA ALA A 4 8.34 7.03 -7.22
C ALA A 4 9.12 5.77 -6.85
N LEU A 5 9.36 5.59 -5.55
CA LEU A 5 10.04 4.43 -5.00
C LEU A 5 9.01 3.53 -4.31
N THR A 6 9.01 2.23 -4.63
CA THR A 6 8.35 1.23 -3.80
C THR A 6 9.35 0.52 -2.91
N ILE A 7 9.00 0.34 -1.63
CA ILE A 7 9.75 -0.44 -0.63
C ILE A 7 8.83 -1.56 -0.18
N ALA A 8 9.04 -2.77 -0.70
CA ALA A 8 8.16 -3.90 -0.41
C ALA A 8 8.81 -5.24 -0.77
N GLY A 9 8.14 -6.33 -0.43
CA GLY A 9 8.49 -7.66 -0.91
C GLY A 9 8.18 -7.84 -2.39
N SER A 10 8.88 -8.80 -3.01
CA SER A 10 8.69 -9.21 -4.40
C SER A 10 7.71 -10.38 -4.46
N ASP A 11 6.69 -10.30 -5.29
CA ASP A 11 5.81 -11.41 -5.66
C ASP A 11 6.23 -11.98 -7.01
N SER A 12 6.81 -13.20 -7.02
CA SER A 12 7.31 -13.84 -8.25
C SER A 12 6.22 -14.09 -9.29
N SER A 13 4.94 -14.18 -8.88
CA SER A 13 3.80 -14.31 -9.82
C SER A 13 3.37 -12.97 -10.43
N GLY A 14 3.85 -11.86 -9.89
CA GLY A 14 3.64 -10.54 -10.45
C GLY A 14 2.32 -9.88 -10.09
N GLY A 15 1.49 -10.48 -9.21
CA GLY A 15 0.16 -9.97 -8.86
C GLY A 15 0.14 -8.92 -7.77
N ALA A 16 1.13 -8.94 -6.89
CA ALA A 16 1.26 -8.03 -5.74
C ALA A 16 2.70 -7.53 -5.56
N GLY A 17 3.02 -6.99 -4.39
CA GLY A 17 4.35 -6.52 -4.04
C GLY A 17 4.91 -5.51 -5.02
N ILE A 18 6.24 -5.45 -5.12
CA ILE A 18 6.91 -4.49 -6.02
C ILE A 18 6.48 -4.63 -7.47
N GLN A 19 6.08 -5.83 -7.95
CA GLN A 19 5.65 -6.04 -9.32
C GLN A 19 4.32 -5.33 -9.62
N ALA A 20 3.35 -5.42 -8.73
CA ALA A 20 2.10 -4.66 -8.84
C ALA A 20 2.36 -3.16 -8.73
N ASP A 21 3.25 -2.75 -7.81
CA ASP A 21 3.62 -1.37 -7.57
C ASP A 21 4.25 -0.74 -8.83
N ILE A 22 5.28 -1.39 -9.40
CA ILE A 22 5.97 -0.92 -10.60
C ILE A 22 5.03 -0.82 -11.80
N LYS A 23 4.19 -1.86 -12.03
CA LYS A 23 3.18 -1.84 -13.08
C LYS A 23 2.20 -0.69 -12.91
N THR A 24 1.73 -0.48 -11.67
CA THR A 24 0.80 0.61 -11.33
C THR A 24 1.44 1.98 -11.56
N MET A 25 2.65 2.20 -11.06
CA MET A 25 3.37 3.46 -11.21
C MET A 25 3.64 3.77 -12.68
N ALA A 26 4.10 2.78 -13.45
CA ALA A 26 4.34 2.91 -14.89
C ALA A 26 3.05 3.22 -15.68
N ALA A 27 1.95 2.51 -15.40
CA ALA A 27 0.64 2.77 -16.01
C ALA A 27 0.07 4.15 -15.65
N ASN A 28 0.47 4.71 -14.50
CA ASN A 28 0.13 6.08 -14.10
C ASN A 28 1.16 7.13 -14.60
N GLY A 29 2.11 6.77 -15.47
CA GLY A 29 3.06 7.69 -16.09
C GLY A 29 4.17 8.18 -15.17
N VAL A 30 4.54 7.38 -14.16
CA VAL A 30 5.60 7.66 -13.18
C VAL A 30 6.74 6.66 -13.36
N PHE A 31 7.99 7.13 -13.33
CA PHE A 31 9.16 6.26 -13.34
C PHE A 31 9.26 5.54 -11.99
N ALA A 32 9.14 4.23 -12.02
CA ALA A 32 9.12 3.39 -10.82
C ALA A 32 10.51 2.87 -10.47
N MET A 33 10.89 3.01 -9.21
CA MET A 33 12.09 2.43 -8.62
C MET A 33 11.70 1.49 -7.49
N SER A 34 12.56 0.57 -7.08
CA SER A 34 12.26 -0.38 -6.01
C SER A 34 13.43 -0.61 -5.06
N ALA A 35 13.11 -0.77 -3.78
CA ALA A 35 13.97 -1.38 -2.77
C ALA A 35 13.26 -2.62 -2.21
N ILE A 36 13.89 -3.78 -2.35
CA ILE A 36 13.27 -5.08 -2.09
C ILE A 36 13.52 -5.50 -0.65
N THR A 37 12.46 -5.75 0.10
CA THR A 37 12.53 -6.21 1.50
C THR A 37 12.63 -7.73 1.62
N ALA A 38 11.99 -8.45 0.71
CA ALA A 38 12.04 -9.91 0.64
C ALA A 38 11.74 -10.41 -0.77
N LEU A 39 12.32 -11.54 -1.15
CA LEU A 39 11.93 -12.33 -2.32
C LEU A 39 10.96 -13.42 -1.88
N THR A 40 9.90 -13.68 -2.65
CA THR A 40 9.01 -14.80 -2.40
C THR A 40 9.02 -15.80 -3.56
N ALA A 41 8.94 -17.07 -3.24
CA ALA A 41 8.51 -18.10 -4.17
C ALA A 41 6.98 -18.21 -4.05
N GLN A 42 6.28 -17.47 -4.89
CA GLN A 42 4.84 -17.23 -4.78
C GLN A 42 4.15 -17.41 -6.13
N ASN A 43 2.92 -17.89 -6.07
CA ASN A 43 1.99 -17.93 -7.19
C ASN A 43 0.56 -17.61 -6.71
N THR A 44 -0.43 -17.71 -7.60
CA THR A 44 -1.84 -17.37 -7.27
C THR A 44 -2.46 -18.29 -6.22
N THR A 45 -1.85 -19.44 -5.91
CA THR A 45 -2.35 -20.40 -4.91
C THR A 45 -1.67 -20.30 -3.55
N GLY A 46 -0.53 -19.56 -3.44
CA GLY A 46 0.13 -19.34 -2.16
C GLY A 46 1.62 -19.02 -2.24
N VAL A 47 2.24 -18.91 -1.08
CA VAL A 47 3.66 -18.65 -0.87
C VAL A 47 4.32 -19.92 -0.36
N THR A 48 5.35 -20.41 -1.06
CA THR A 48 6.10 -21.63 -0.71
C THR A 48 7.49 -21.36 -0.14
N GLY A 49 8.00 -20.12 -0.28
CA GLY A 49 9.30 -19.74 0.27
C GLY A 49 9.44 -18.23 0.37
N ILE A 50 10.19 -17.78 1.39
CA ILE A 50 10.49 -16.37 1.61
C ILE A 50 11.99 -16.25 1.91
N PHE A 51 12.64 -15.32 1.21
CA PHE A 51 14.02 -14.92 1.49
C PHE A 51 14.06 -13.43 1.79
N GLU A 52 14.24 -13.09 3.06
CA GLU A 52 14.28 -11.70 3.53
C GLU A 52 15.66 -11.09 3.23
N THR A 53 15.70 -9.83 2.82
CA THR A 53 16.97 -9.09 2.66
C THR A 53 17.52 -8.70 4.04
N THR A 54 18.83 -8.40 4.10
CA THR A 54 19.39 -7.88 5.36
C THR A 54 19.13 -6.38 5.50
N PRO A 55 19.08 -5.85 6.75
CA PRO A 55 18.95 -4.41 6.98
C PRO A 55 20.04 -3.58 6.28
N GLU A 56 21.28 -4.09 6.26
CA GLU A 56 22.42 -3.42 5.61
C GLU A 56 22.23 -3.36 4.10
N PHE A 57 21.74 -4.44 3.48
CA PHE A 57 21.51 -4.44 2.04
C PHE A 57 20.30 -3.60 1.65
N LEU A 58 19.26 -3.59 2.49
CA LEU A 58 18.12 -2.69 2.28
C LEU A 58 18.55 -1.22 2.39
N ALA A 59 19.38 -0.87 3.38
CA ALA A 59 19.97 0.47 3.48
C ALA A 59 20.74 0.84 2.21
N ALA A 60 21.58 -0.07 1.71
CA ALA A 60 22.36 0.16 0.49
C ALA A 60 21.47 0.38 -0.75
N GLN A 61 20.34 -0.37 -0.89
CA GLN A 61 19.37 -0.14 -1.97
C GLN A 61 18.75 1.27 -1.86
N LEU A 62 18.35 1.68 -0.65
CA LEU A 62 17.76 2.99 -0.40
C LEU A 62 18.77 4.09 -0.69
N ASP A 63 19.99 3.97 -0.17
CA ASP A 63 21.08 4.94 -0.40
C ASP A 63 21.39 5.08 -1.91
N ALA A 64 21.44 3.98 -2.66
CA ALA A 64 21.68 4.02 -4.10
C ALA A 64 20.59 4.78 -4.86
N VAL A 65 19.33 4.63 -4.47
CA VAL A 65 18.21 5.35 -5.10
C VAL A 65 18.22 6.82 -4.70
N PHE A 66 18.27 7.12 -3.40
CA PHE A 66 18.14 8.50 -2.92
C PHE A 66 19.30 9.41 -3.30
N THR A 67 20.50 8.85 -3.50
CA THR A 67 21.69 9.63 -3.88
C THR A 67 21.81 9.90 -5.38
N ASP A 68 21.03 9.22 -6.23
CA ASP A 68 21.06 9.38 -7.69
C ASP A 68 19.71 9.87 -8.24
N ILE A 69 18.67 9.03 -8.18
CA ILE A 69 17.33 9.38 -8.65
C ILE A 69 16.42 9.61 -7.46
N TYR A 70 16.43 10.81 -6.89
CA TYR A 70 15.62 11.12 -5.71
C TYR A 70 14.10 10.96 -6.00
N PRO A 71 13.37 10.13 -5.22
CA PRO A 71 11.96 9.88 -5.46
C PRO A 71 11.08 11.08 -5.07
N ASN A 72 10.11 11.42 -5.93
CA ASN A 72 9.09 12.42 -5.62
C ASN A 72 8.03 11.91 -4.64
N ALA A 73 7.82 10.59 -4.56
CA ALA A 73 6.97 9.93 -3.57
C ALA A 73 7.53 8.54 -3.25
N VAL A 74 7.17 8.04 -2.07
CA VAL A 74 7.56 6.70 -1.60
C VAL A 74 6.30 5.92 -1.22
N LYS A 75 6.18 4.68 -1.70
CA LYS A 75 5.18 3.72 -1.24
C LYS A 75 5.86 2.63 -0.44
N ILE A 76 5.34 2.33 0.72
CA ILE A 76 5.79 1.20 1.55
C ILE A 76 4.69 0.17 1.59
N GLY A 77 5.03 -1.06 1.22
CA GLY A 77 4.14 -2.21 1.28
C GLY A 77 4.51 -3.16 2.42
N MET A 78 4.46 -4.46 2.14
CA MET A 78 4.79 -5.48 3.14
C MET A 78 6.26 -5.40 3.57
N VAL A 79 6.46 -5.22 4.88
CA VAL A 79 7.76 -5.34 5.55
C VAL A 79 7.55 -6.17 6.81
N SER A 80 8.19 -7.33 6.90
CA SER A 80 7.86 -8.37 7.89
C SER A 80 8.60 -8.24 9.21
N SER A 81 9.77 -7.60 9.25
CA SER A 81 10.64 -7.59 10.43
C SER A 81 10.92 -6.19 10.98
N ALA A 82 11.04 -6.11 12.30
CA ALA A 82 11.37 -4.86 13.00
C ALA A 82 12.70 -4.23 12.55
N PRO A 83 13.80 -4.99 12.32
CA PRO A 83 15.03 -4.41 11.82
C PRO A 83 14.86 -3.71 10.47
N LEU A 84 14.15 -4.32 9.51
CA LEU A 84 13.91 -3.70 8.20
C LEU A 84 13.05 -2.44 8.32
N ILE A 85 12.00 -2.47 9.16
CA ILE A 85 11.14 -1.30 9.41
C ILE A 85 11.96 -0.14 9.98
N ARG A 86 12.85 -0.41 10.95
CA ARG A 86 13.74 0.63 11.52
C ARG A 86 14.69 1.20 10.47
N THR A 87 15.29 0.33 9.65
CA THR A 87 16.18 0.76 8.55
C THR A 87 15.44 1.67 7.57
N ILE A 88 14.22 1.30 7.16
CA ILE A 88 13.39 2.14 6.29
C ILE A 88 13.13 3.50 6.94
N ALA A 89 12.65 3.51 8.17
CA ALA A 89 12.32 4.74 8.89
C ALA A 89 13.55 5.66 9.07
N GLU A 90 14.71 5.08 9.39
CA GLU A 90 15.97 5.80 9.50
C GLU A 90 16.38 6.46 8.19
N ARG A 91 16.37 5.71 7.08
CA ARG A 91 16.75 6.23 5.77
C ARG A 91 15.77 7.27 5.24
N LEU A 92 14.47 7.08 5.44
CA LEU A 92 13.47 8.08 5.03
C LEU A 92 13.62 9.40 5.79
N ARG A 93 13.95 9.35 7.09
CA ARG A 93 14.27 10.56 7.86
C ARG A 93 15.56 11.21 7.38
N PHE A 94 16.62 10.42 7.18
CA PHE A 94 17.93 10.92 6.76
C PHE A 94 17.87 11.66 5.42
N TYR A 95 17.10 11.12 4.47
CA TYR A 95 16.92 11.74 3.15
C TYR A 95 15.75 12.74 3.09
N GLU A 96 15.06 13.00 4.19
CA GLU A 96 13.88 13.87 4.24
C GLU A 96 12.84 13.51 3.18
N ALA A 97 12.56 12.21 3.03
CA ALA A 97 11.64 11.70 2.03
C ALA A 97 10.24 12.30 2.19
N LYS A 98 9.60 12.63 1.07
CA LYS A 98 8.27 13.25 1.03
C LYS A 98 7.25 12.33 0.39
N HIS A 99 5.96 12.65 0.61
CA HIS A 99 4.83 11.92 0.02
C HIS A 99 4.92 10.41 0.28
N ILE A 100 5.04 10.06 1.57
CA ILE A 100 5.17 8.68 2.02
C ILE A 100 3.77 8.08 2.19
N VAL A 101 3.47 7.03 1.41
CA VAL A 101 2.24 6.24 1.48
C VAL A 101 2.57 4.89 2.11
N VAL A 102 1.96 4.57 3.25
CA VAL A 102 2.16 3.28 3.92
C VAL A 102 0.92 2.41 3.79
N ASP A 103 1.05 1.27 3.10
CA ASP A 103 0.06 0.20 3.12
C ASP A 103 0.43 -0.77 4.25
N PRO A 104 -0.26 -0.73 5.40
CA PRO A 104 0.16 -1.41 6.61
C PRO A 104 -0.23 -2.89 6.58
N VAL A 105 0.39 -3.67 5.71
CA VAL A 105 0.07 -5.09 5.49
C VAL A 105 0.40 -5.90 6.74
N MET A 106 -0.60 -6.11 7.60
CA MET A 106 -0.46 -6.83 8.88
C MET A 106 -1.05 -8.23 8.87
N VAL A 107 -2.04 -8.45 7.99
CA VAL A 107 -2.81 -9.69 7.91
C VAL A 107 -2.83 -10.18 6.47
N ALA A 108 -2.53 -11.45 6.26
CA ALA A 108 -2.67 -12.07 4.95
C ALA A 108 -4.16 -12.14 4.55
N THR A 109 -4.43 -12.27 3.25
CA THR A 109 -5.80 -12.49 2.74
C THR A 109 -6.46 -13.73 3.37
N SER A 110 -5.66 -14.71 3.81
CA SER A 110 -6.10 -15.89 4.56
C SER A 110 -6.50 -15.61 6.02
N GLY A 111 -6.32 -14.39 6.53
CA GLY A 111 -6.55 -14.01 7.93
C GLY A 111 -5.38 -14.28 8.87
N SER A 112 -4.27 -14.85 8.39
CA SER A 112 -3.07 -15.09 9.22
C SER A 112 -2.33 -13.80 9.51
N ARG A 113 -1.95 -13.60 10.78
CA ARG A 113 -1.12 -12.46 11.20
C ARG A 113 0.27 -12.57 10.55
N LEU A 114 0.69 -11.52 9.86
CA LEU A 114 1.98 -11.45 9.17
C LEU A 114 3.07 -10.78 10.00
N LEU A 115 2.71 -9.85 10.88
CA LEU A 115 3.65 -9.11 11.71
C LEU A 115 3.73 -9.69 13.12
N ARG A 116 4.95 -9.81 13.64
CA ARG A 116 5.22 -10.08 15.06
C ARG A 116 5.05 -8.80 15.88
N ASP A 117 4.96 -8.93 17.18
CA ASP A 117 4.72 -7.79 18.07
C ASP A 117 5.83 -6.72 18.01
N ASP A 118 7.09 -7.13 17.88
CA ASP A 118 8.23 -6.23 17.71
C ASP A 118 8.19 -5.45 16.38
N ALA A 119 7.74 -6.10 15.31
CA ALA A 119 7.55 -5.46 14.00
C ALA A 119 6.34 -4.50 14.03
N MET A 120 5.27 -4.86 14.72
CA MET A 120 4.13 -3.97 14.93
C MET A 120 4.54 -2.71 15.71
N GLN A 121 5.30 -2.87 16.78
CA GLN A 121 5.82 -1.73 17.52
C GLN A 121 6.71 -0.83 16.66
N ALA A 122 7.64 -1.40 15.90
CA ALA A 122 8.49 -0.63 15.00
C ALA A 122 7.67 0.11 13.92
N LEU A 123 6.63 -0.53 13.36
CA LEU A 123 5.73 0.09 12.38
C LEU A 123 5.04 1.31 12.99
N THR A 124 4.39 1.13 14.14
CA THR A 124 3.56 2.18 14.76
C THR A 124 4.37 3.32 15.35
N GLU A 125 5.53 3.05 15.95
CA GLU A 125 6.35 4.08 16.61
C GLU A 125 7.30 4.81 15.66
N GLN A 126 7.75 4.16 14.58
CA GLN A 126 8.82 4.71 13.77
C GLN A 126 8.43 5.01 12.32
N LEU A 127 7.54 4.22 11.72
CA LEU A 127 7.21 4.35 10.31
C LEU A 127 5.91 5.13 10.07
N LEU A 128 4.82 4.83 10.79
CA LEU A 128 3.55 5.54 10.62
C LEU A 128 3.66 7.04 10.87
N PRO A 129 4.45 7.56 11.84
CA PRO A 129 4.62 9.00 12.03
C PRO A 129 5.31 9.72 10.86
N LEU A 130 5.91 8.99 9.92
CA LEU A 130 6.51 9.57 8.71
C LEU A 130 5.53 9.60 7.53
N ALA A 131 4.42 8.89 7.63
CA ALA A 131 3.47 8.75 6.54
C ALA A 131 2.67 10.04 6.32
N GLU A 132 2.51 10.44 5.07
CA GLU A 132 1.48 11.41 4.69
C GLU A 132 0.09 10.75 4.78
N VAL A 133 0.01 9.50 4.36
CA VAL A 133 -1.22 8.70 4.45
C VAL A 133 -0.90 7.23 4.70
N VAL A 134 -1.67 6.63 5.60
CA VAL A 134 -1.72 5.19 5.82
C VAL A 134 -3.03 4.64 5.23
N THR A 135 -2.97 3.43 4.61
CA THR A 135 -4.11 2.87 3.87
C THR A 135 -4.62 1.54 4.45
N PRO A 136 -5.05 1.48 5.72
CA PRO A 136 -5.51 0.24 6.33
C PRO A 136 -6.84 -0.23 5.74
N ASN A 137 -7.00 -1.55 5.60
CA ASN A 137 -8.32 -2.17 5.48
C ASN A 137 -9.01 -2.23 6.86
N ILE A 138 -10.28 -2.66 6.92
CA ILE A 138 -11.04 -2.69 8.19
C ILE A 138 -10.33 -3.51 9.28
N PRO A 139 -9.89 -4.78 9.06
CA PRO A 139 -9.14 -5.52 10.06
C PRO A 139 -7.86 -4.83 10.53
N GLU A 140 -7.13 -4.19 9.64
CA GLU A 140 -5.92 -3.43 9.96
C GLU A 140 -6.24 -2.16 10.75
N ALA A 141 -7.32 -1.47 10.40
CA ALA A 141 -7.80 -0.30 11.14
C ALA A 141 -8.28 -0.66 12.55
N GLU A 142 -8.91 -1.82 12.74
CA GLU A 142 -9.27 -2.36 14.06
C GLU A 142 -8.02 -2.62 14.92
N ILE A 143 -6.99 -3.23 14.34
CA ILE A 143 -5.71 -3.48 15.04
C ILE A 143 -5.04 -2.16 15.43
N LEU A 144 -4.94 -1.20 14.50
CA LEU A 144 -4.26 0.07 14.75
C LEU A 144 -5.02 0.97 15.75
N SER A 145 -6.34 0.95 15.69
CA SER A 145 -7.18 1.78 16.58
C SER A 145 -7.52 1.11 17.90
N GLY A 146 -7.50 -0.24 17.95
CA GLY A 146 -8.04 -1.01 19.08
C GLY A 146 -9.57 -0.91 19.22
N LEU A 147 -10.29 -0.51 18.15
CA LEU A 147 -11.74 -0.40 18.10
C LEU A 147 -12.31 -1.46 17.16
N VAL A 148 -13.53 -1.93 17.46
CA VAL A 148 -14.28 -2.81 16.55
C VAL A 148 -15.07 -1.94 15.57
N ILE A 149 -15.04 -2.28 14.29
CA ILE A 149 -15.67 -1.53 13.19
C ILE A 149 -16.85 -2.35 12.65
N THR A 150 -18.07 -1.93 12.93
CA THR A 150 -19.29 -2.59 12.46
C THR A 150 -20.10 -1.75 11.46
N ASP A 151 -19.80 -0.45 11.38
CA ASP A 151 -20.54 0.52 10.58
C ASP A 151 -19.66 1.73 10.16
N ALA A 152 -20.26 2.67 9.45
CA ALA A 152 -19.58 3.89 9.00
C ALA A 152 -19.08 4.75 10.17
N ALA A 153 -19.83 4.85 11.26
CA ALA A 153 -19.42 5.63 12.44
C ALA A 153 -18.22 4.99 13.13
N GLY A 154 -18.15 3.65 13.17
CA GLY A 154 -17.00 2.90 13.65
C GLY A 154 -15.76 3.13 12.77
N MET A 155 -15.92 3.20 11.45
CA MET A 155 -14.82 3.56 10.53
C MET A 155 -14.30 4.97 10.80
N GLU A 156 -15.18 5.95 10.99
CA GLU A 156 -14.79 7.32 11.30
C GLU A 156 -14.07 7.42 12.65
N ALA A 157 -14.58 6.75 13.67
CA ALA A 157 -13.95 6.72 14.99
C ALA A 157 -12.55 6.07 14.95
N ALA A 158 -12.40 4.97 14.22
CA ALA A 158 -11.11 4.30 14.05
C ALA A 158 -10.12 5.15 13.26
N ALA A 159 -10.54 5.69 12.11
CA ALA A 159 -9.68 6.54 11.28
C ALA A 159 -9.23 7.80 12.02
N ARG A 160 -10.13 8.45 12.77
CA ARG A 160 -9.79 9.59 13.64
C ARG A 160 -8.76 9.20 14.67
N LYS A 161 -8.97 8.10 15.42
CA LYS A 161 -8.05 7.66 16.47
C LYS A 161 -6.66 7.35 15.93
N ILE A 162 -6.58 6.66 14.79
CA ILE A 162 -5.31 6.36 14.11
C ILE A 162 -4.61 7.66 13.71
N SER A 163 -5.34 8.60 13.10
CA SER A 163 -4.79 9.88 12.68
C SER A 163 -4.25 10.71 13.85
N GLU A 164 -5.00 10.80 14.95
CA GLU A 164 -4.58 11.49 16.18
C GLU A 164 -3.37 10.83 16.84
N GLN A 165 -3.33 9.50 16.85
CA GLN A 165 -2.27 8.73 17.50
C GLN A 165 -0.95 8.78 16.75
N TYR A 166 -0.98 8.74 15.42
CA TYR A 166 0.23 8.63 14.60
C TYR A 166 0.56 9.92 13.81
N GLY A 167 -0.31 10.93 13.84
CA GLY A 167 -0.05 12.22 13.19
C GLY A 167 -0.13 12.18 11.65
N CYS A 168 -0.81 11.19 11.05
CA CYS A 168 -0.91 11.00 9.62
C CYS A 168 -2.35 11.03 9.12
N SER A 169 -2.56 11.23 7.81
CA SER A 169 -3.87 10.99 7.20
C SER A 169 -4.15 9.48 7.13
N VAL A 170 -5.43 9.10 7.14
CA VAL A 170 -5.84 7.69 7.13
C VAL A 170 -6.86 7.47 6.02
N LEU A 171 -6.54 6.61 5.06
CA LEU A 171 -7.51 6.08 4.11
C LEU A 171 -7.97 4.69 4.59
N CYS A 172 -9.06 4.65 5.36
CA CYS A 172 -9.67 3.40 5.76
C CYS A 172 -10.42 2.79 4.57
N LYS A 173 -9.91 1.64 4.08
CA LYS A 173 -10.48 0.96 2.91
C LYS A 173 -11.77 0.24 3.29
N GLY A 174 -12.86 0.47 2.55
CA GLY A 174 -14.13 -0.20 2.72
C GLY A 174 -14.16 -1.64 2.22
N GLY A 175 -15.33 -2.18 2.10
CA GLY A 175 -15.54 -3.60 1.83
C GLY A 175 -15.77 -4.40 3.12
N HIS A 176 -15.32 -5.65 3.22
CA HIS A 176 -15.34 -6.47 4.43
C HIS A 176 -16.69 -6.48 5.19
N LYS A 177 -17.85 -6.38 4.48
CA LYS A 177 -19.21 -6.45 5.02
C LYS A 177 -19.75 -5.20 5.75
N VAL A 178 -18.99 -4.13 5.88
CA VAL A 178 -19.45 -2.91 6.57
C VAL A 178 -20.18 -1.96 5.62
N ASN A 179 -19.67 -1.81 4.41
CA ASN A 179 -20.31 -1.08 3.30
C ASN A 179 -19.82 -1.68 1.98
N ASP A 180 -20.31 -1.22 0.83
CA ASP A 180 -19.93 -1.79 -0.46
C ASP A 180 -18.43 -1.67 -0.74
N ALA A 181 -17.99 -0.58 -1.34
CA ALA A 181 -16.60 -0.31 -1.65
C ALA A 181 -16.25 1.16 -1.32
N ASP A 182 -16.94 1.73 -0.35
CA ASP A 182 -16.73 3.11 0.06
C ASP A 182 -15.51 3.20 0.98
N ASP A 183 -14.56 4.06 0.62
CA ASP A 183 -13.37 4.32 1.43
C ASP A 183 -13.50 5.66 2.14
N LEU A 184 -12.99 5.74 3.36
CA LEU A 184 -13.00 6.95 4.18
C LEU A 184 -11.58 7.52 4.29
N LEU A 185 -11.37 8.73 3.78
CA LEU A 185 -10.17 9.51 4.05
C LEU A 185 -10.41 10.43 5.24
N TRP A 186 -9.66 10.22 6.32
CA TRP A 186 -9.61 11.11 7.47
C TRP A 186 -8.32 11.94 7.44
N ARG A 187 -8.48 13.28 7.40
CA ARG A 187 -7.36 14.23 7.43
C ARG A 187 -7.79 15.55 8.00
N ASN A 188 -6.88 16.26 8.67
CA ASN A 188 -7.11 17.59 9.23
C ASN A 188 -8.40 17.69 10.09
N GLY A 189 -8.70 16.64 10.85
CA GLY A 189 -9.85 16.58 11.75
C GLY A 189 -11.22 16.32 11.07
N SER A 190 -11.23 15.99 9.78
CA SER A 190 -12.48 15.74 9.04
C SER A 190 -12.39 14.48 8.17
N GLY A 191 -13.53 13.83 7.96
CA GLY A 191 -13.67 12.65 7.09
C GLY A 191 -14.29 13.02 5.74
N LYS A 192 -13.74 12.44 4.66
CA LYS A 192 -14.31 12.50 3.31
C LYS A 192 -14.50 11.08 2.78
N TRP A 193 -15.74 10.77 2.38
CA TRP A 193 -16.08 9.50 1.80
C TRP A 193 -15.87 9.49 0.29
N PHE A 194 -15.20 8.46 -0.19
CA PHE A 194 -15.03 8.16 -1.61
C PHE A 194 -15.91 6.96 -1.94
N ARG A 195 -17.04 7.22 -2.59
CA ARG A 195 -17.99 6.18 -2.99
C ARG A 195 -17.40 5.24 -4.02
N GLY A 196 -17.79 3.97 -3.97
CA GLY A 196 -17.37 2.97 -4.94
C GLY A 196 -18.40 1.85 -5.06
N GLU A 197 -18.57 1.36 -6.28
CA GLU A 197 -19.35 0.16 -6.53
C GLU A 197 -18.47 -1.08 -6.38
N ARG A 198 -19.02 -2.13 -5.80
CA ARG A 198 -18.32 -3.40 -5.66
C ARG A 198 -18.26 -4.11 -7.01
N ILE A 199 -17.04 -4.27 -7.53
CA ILE A 199 -16.79 -5.04 -8.73
C ILE A 199 -16.63 -6.51 -8.33
N HIS A 200 -17.50 -7.37 -8.85
CA HIS A 200 -17.45 -8.80 -8.62
C HIS A 200 -16.39 -9.45 -9.49
N ASN A 201 -15.16 -9.46 -9.02
CA ASN A 201 -14.02 -10.12 -9.65
C ASN A 201 -13.37 -11.09 -8.63
N PRO A 202 -13.19 -12.38 -8.93
CA PRO A 202 -12.51 -13.33 -8.06
C PRO A 202 -11.01 -13.02 -7.96
N ASN A 203 -10.44 -12.32 -8.94
CA ASN A 203 -9.03 -12.00 -9.06
C ASN A 203 -8.74 -10.65 -8.41
N THR A 204 -8.53 -10.65 -7.09
CA THR A 204 -8.33 -9.44 -6.27
C THR A 204 -6.93 -9.36 -5.65
N HIS A 205 -6.02 -10.25 -6.07
CA HIS A 205 -4.66 -10.28 -5.56
C HIS A 205 -3.91 -9.00 -5.91
N GLY A 206 -3.37 -8.31 -4.90
CA GLY A 206 -2.64 -7.06 -5.06
C GLY A 206 -3.48 -5.78 -5.10
N THR A 207 -4.77 -5.82 -4.77
CA THR A 207 -5.63 -4.61 -4.75
C THR A 207 -5.09 -3.52 -3.82
N GLY A 208 -4.65 -3.88 -2.61
CA GLY A 208 -4.04 -2.94 -1.66
C GLY A 208 -2.77 -2.29 -2.22
N CYS A 209 -1.85 -3.11 -2.74
CA CYS A 209 -0.62 -2.63 -3.38
C CYS A 209 -0.93 -1.68 -4.54
N THR A 210 -1.89 -2.03 -5.40
CA THR A 210 -2.29 -1.22 -6.54
C THR A 210 -2.87 0.13 -6.11
N LEU A 211 -3.79 0.15 -5.15
CA LEU A 211 -4.39 1.39 -4.65
C LEU A 211 -3.33 2.33 -4.05
N SER A 212 -2.52 1.82 -3.12
CA SER A 212 -1.49 2.61 -2.44
C SER A 212 -0.41 3.13 -3.41
N SER A 213 -0.02 2.35 -4.41
CA SER A 213 0.94 2.77 -5.45
C SER A 213 0.34 3.79 -6.43
N ALA A 214 -0.95 3.70 -6.75
CA ALA A 214 -1.64 4.70 -7.54
C ALA A 214 -1.76 6.05 -6.79
N ILE A 215 -2.00 6.01 -5.47
CA ILE A 215 -1.96 7.21 -4.61
C ILE A 215 -0.57 7.84 -4.64
N ALA A 216 0.48 7.05 -4.38
CA ALA A 216 1.86 7.52 -4.42
C ALA A 216 2.23 8.11 -5.79
N SER A 217 1.77 7.51 -6.89
CA SER A 217 1.98 8.01 -8.24
C SER A 217 1.33 9.38 -8.46
N ASN A 218 0.14 9.60 -7.94
CA ASN A 218 -0.57 10.87 -8.08
C ASN A 218 0.06 11.97 -7.19
N LEU A 219 0.45 11.64 -5.97
CA LEU A 219 1.23 12.54 -5.12
C LEU A 219 2.56 12.92 -5.76
N ALA A 220 3.29 11.97 -6.35
CA ALA A 220 4.53 12.25 -7.08
C ALA A 220 4.32 13.25 -8.24
N LYS A 221 3.17 13.22 -8.89
CA LYS A 221 2.78 14.18 -9.95
C LYS A 221 2.39 15.56 -9.42
N GLY A 222 2.24 15.72 -8.09
CA GLY A 222 1.91 16.97 -7.43
C GLY A 222 0.41 17.21 -7.23
N TYR A 223 -0.43 16.18 -7.39
CA TYR A 223 -1.83 16.28 -6.99
C TYR A 223 -1.94 16.29 -5.45
N ASP A 224 -2.95 16.97 -4.92
CA ASP A 224 -3.29 16.87 -3.50
C ASP A 224 -3.78 15.45 -3.14
N LEU A 225 -3.86 15.15 -1.84
CA LEU A 225 -4.19 13.81 -1.37
C LEU A 225 -5.63 13.40 -1.77
N ASP A 226 -6.61 14.29 -1.74
CA ASP A 226 -7.98 14.01 -2.09
C ASP A 226 -8.10 13.58 -3.56
N THR A 227 -7.51 14.38 -4.46
CA THR A 227 -7.42 14.08 -5.89
C THR A 227 -6.62 12.80 -6.15
N SER A 228 -5.56 12.58 -5.38
CA SER A 228 -4.73 11.38 -5.51
C SER A 228 -5.50 10.11 -5.15
N VAL A 229 -6.33 10.14 -4.11
CA VAL A 229 -7.20 9.03 -3.71
C VAL A 229 -8.29 8.78 -4.75
N GLU A 230 -8.97 9.84 -5.21
CA GLU A 230 -10.03 9.73 -6.23
C GLU A 230 -9.52 9.06 -7.52
N ARG A 231 -8.40 9.55 -8.05
CA ARG A 231 -7.76 9.00 -9.25
C ARG A 231 -7.27 7.56 -9.06
N ALA A 232 -6.75 7.24 -7.87
CA ALA A 232 -6.30 5.90 -7.54
C ALA A 232 -7.50 4.92 -7.47
N LYS A 233 -8.63 5.37 -6.93
CA LYS A 233 -9.86 4.58 -6.86
C LYS A 233 -10.46 4.33 -8.26
N GLU A 234 -10.45 5.34 -9.12
CA GLU A 234 -10.83 5.16 -10.52
C GLU A 234 -9.92 4.16 -11.25
N TYR A 235 -8.61 4.28 -11.05
CA TYR A 235 -7.63 3.38 -11.68
C TYR A 235 -7.82 1.92 -11.25
N ILE A 236 -7.95 1.65 -9.94
CA ILE A 236 -8.12 0.27 -9.45
C ILE A 236 -9.45 -0.33 -9.90
N SER A 237 -10.53 0.47 -9.98
CA SER A 237 -11.81 0.02 -10.52
C SER A 237 -11.67 -0.43 -11.97
N GLY A 238 -10.93 0.30 -12.80
CA GLY A 238 -10.60 -0.11 -14.17
C GLY A 238 -9.78 -1.41 -14.23
N CYS A 239 -8.78 -1.56 -13.35
CA CYS A 239 -7.99 -2.79 -13.25
C CYS A 239 -8.84 -4.02 -12.91
N LEU A 240 -9.81 -3.87 -12.01
CA LEU A 240 -10.73 -4.93 -11.60
C LEU A 240 -11.77 -5.24 -12.70
N SER A 241 -12.32 -4.21 -13.35
CA SER A 241 -13.33 -4.36 -14.40
C SER A 241 -12.80 -5.04 -15.66
N ALA A 242 -11.50 -5.05 -15.88
CA ALA A 242 -10.86 -5.71 -17.02
C ALA A 242 -10.88 -7.24 -16.94
N MET A 243 -11.33 -7.83 -15.82
CA MET A 243 -11.58 -9.27 -15.63
C MET A 243 -10.44 -10.18 -16.10
N LEU A 244 -9.18 -9.78 -15.87
CA LEU A 244 -8.02 -10.62 -16.21
C LEU A 244 -8.10 -11.94 -15.44
N ASP A 245 -8.00 -13.06 -16.16
CA ASP A 245 -8.08 -14.40 -15.59
C ASP A 245 -6.77 -15.17 -15.82
N LEU A 246 -5.87 -15.11 -14.83
CA LEU A 246 -4.58 -15.80 -14.88
C LEU A 246 -4.32 -16.56 -13.58
N GLY A 247 -3.87 -17.79 -13.73
CA GLY A 247 -3.51 -18.66 -12.61
C GLY A 247 -4.64 -19.59 -12.18
N LYS A 248 -4.44 -20.31 -11.06
CA LYS A 248 -5.38 -21.30 -10.54
C LYS A 248 -6.06 -20.88 -9.24
N GLY A 249 -5.62 -19.78 -8.63
CA GLY A 249 -6.13 -19.21 -7.40
C GLY A 249 -6.64 -17.79 -7.60
N SER A 250 -6.56 -16.93 -6.56
CA SER A 250 -6.85 -15.52 -6.71
C SER A 250 -5.81 -14.85 -7.61
N GLY A 251 -6.19 -14.56 -8.85
CA GLY A 251 -5.30 -14.05 -9.88
C GLY A 251 -5.03 -12.54 -9.76
N PRO A 252 -4.09 -12.03 -10.57
CA PRO A 252 -3.75 -10.61 -10.63
C PRO A 252 -4.82 -9.79 -11.37
N MET A 253 -4.81 -8.49 -11.11
CA MET A 253 -5.59 -7.52 -11.89
C MET A 253 -4.85 -7.10 -13.15
N ASN A 254 -5.58 -6.53 -14.14
CA ASN A 254 -4.98 -5.94 -15.31
C ASN A 254 -4.53 -4.49 -15.05
N HIS A 255 -3.29 -4.33 -14.62
CA HIS A 255 -2.69 -3.00 -14.35
C HIS A 255 -2.57 -2.13 -15.61
N MET A 256 -2.65 -2.72 -16.81
CA MET A 256 -2.47 -2.02 -18.09
C MET A 256 -3.77 -1.85 -18.86
N HIS A 257 -4.93 -1.93 -18.17
CA HIS A 257 -6.25 -1.88 -18.79
C HIS A 257 -6.53 -0.66 -19.70
N LYS A 258 -5.77 0.44 -19.51
CA LYS A 258 -5.88 1.64 -20.36
C LYS A 258 -4.83 1.69 -21.49
N ILE A 259 -3.87 0.77 -21.53
CA ILE A 259 -2.70 0.85 -22.43
C ILE A 259 -2.85 -0.09 -23.61
N PHE A 260 -3.47 -1.24 -23.44
CA PHE A 260 -3.71 -2.21 -24.51
C PHE A 260 -5.19 -2.24 -24.85
N LEU A 261 -5.49 -1.71 -26.02
CA LEU A 261 -6.82 -1.66 -26.63
C LEU A 261 -6.88 -2.50 -27.92
N ASP A 262 -6.00 -3.48 -28.08
CA ASP A 262 -5.98 -4.39 -29.23
C ASP A 262 -6.84 -5.62 -28.96
#